data_13a23ac2d2dcbbf250d95968222195c3
#
_entry.id   13a23ac2d2dcbbf250d95968222195c3
#
_cell.length_a   1.000
_cell.length_b   1.000
_cell.length_c   1.000
_cell.angle_alpha   90.00
_cell.angle_beta   90.00
_cell.angle_gamma   90.00
#
_symmetry.space_group_name_H-M   'P 1'
#
loop_
_entity.id
_entity.type
_entity.pdbx_description
1 polymer ?
#
loop_
_entity_poly.entity_id
_entity_poly.type
_entity_poly.pdbx_seq_one_letter_code
_entity_poly.pdbx_strand_id
1 'polypeptide(L)'
;MAGTSSSNIGFQKKDSCRGVTDFWVIKLDAKGEEQWQKTIGGSGQDELLCAFQTRDGGYMLGGSSSSSPNLPNPSEGGALQSAKKENAKPDLYAKSEKSRGNMDYWIIKLDKEGTVLWQKTYGGEYADLLRSMEQTKDGGYILGGYSNSSQSGEKIDVNIGIGDYWILKIDDVGKIEWQKTYGGNGDNQLYVIHQTNDGGYIAGGNSNSTTPLTSLGGNVRSGTDYWVLKMDENGAVLWSETYDYGKVDILTSLVENKDHTYLIGGYAQNDSSNSLEKASKKDEEGINDYIALKIDEKGEVLWDKTVGSDGEDVLRKLIETRDGGYLMAGTSNAQSASGTLNKLAKKLDNGVPNEQLQNATNGVNNAVTDMSNDINTAAKDQLTNSTEKINEALGKETDSRFKFGLNSPTAALSLPSMGSGNPANGSNSSGEQTEKKIPASRDKQNNLGSNDFWVVKLKDKTKPKVIKATIEAIPNPAITFTNVIIGYEFESGTATVVDMAGRTLQQFSITSRTVPVDLSRYPDGVYIVNIKTNVQTDGVKIIKGGVN
;
A
#
# COMPACT_ATOMS: atom_id res chain seq x y z
N MET A 1 -13.20 -2.57 -8.34
CA MET A 1 -12.36 -1.38 -8.10
C MET A 1 -13.03 -0.54 -7.02
N ALA A 2 -12.27 0.02 -6.11
CA ALA A 2 -12.83 0.83 -5.02
C ALA A 2 -11.82 1.90 -4.62
N GLY A 3 -12.31 3.07 -4.22
CA GLY A 3 -11.46 4.19 -3.80
C GLY A 3 -12.28 5.37 -3.26
N THR A 4 -11.59 6.44 -2.92
CA THR A 4 -12.16 7.69 -2.46
C THR A 4 -12.36 8.64 -3.65
N SER A 5 -13.48 9.36 -3.69
CA SER A 5 -13.78 10.32 -4.75
C SER A 5 -14.47 11.57 -4.21
N SER A 6 -14.02 12.73 -4.66
CA SER A 6 -14.69 14.04 -4.46
C SER A 6 -15.51 14.48 -5.67
N SER A 7 -15.57 13.65 -6.73
CA SER A 7 -16.22 14.03 -7.99
C SER A 7 -17.73 13.91 -7.92
N ASN A 8 -18.41 14.85 -8.56
CA ASN A 8 -19.84 14.76 -8.87
C ASN A 8 -20.09 13.87 -10.11
N ILE A 9 -21.35 13.77 -10.53
CA ILE A 9 -21.74 13.06 -11.76
C ILE A 9 -20.94 13.62 -12.94
N GLY A 10 -20.33 12.72 -13.70
CA GLY A 10 -19.56 13.05 -14.90
C GLY A 10 -18.73 11.88 -15.40
N PHE A 11 -18.50 11.82 -16.70
CA PHE A 11 -17.81 10.70 -17.34
C PHE A 11 -18.42 9.36 -16.95
N GLN A 12 -17.67 8.50 -16.24
CA GLN A 12 -18.14 7.19 -15.80
C GLN A 12 -18.86 7.22 -14.44
N LYS A 13 -18.73 8.27 -13.64
CA LYS A 13 -19.37 8.35 -12.31
C LYS A 13 -20.85 8.72 -12.46
N LYS A 14 -21.75 7.87 -11.94
CA LYS A 14 -23.21 8.00 -12.09
C LYS A 14 -23.90 8.72 -10.94
N ASP A 15 -23.26 8.76 -9.76
CA ASP A 15 -23.80 9.40 -8.55
C ASP A 15 -22.90 10.55 -8.11
N SER A 16 -23.49 11.64 -7.64
CA SER A 16 -22.75 12.75 -7.04
C SER A 16 -22.16 12.38 -5.70
N CYS A 17 -21.08 13.05 -5.33
CA CYS A 17 -20.55 13.04 -3.98
C CYS A 17 -21.57 13.65 -3.01
N ARG A 18 -21.71 13.08 -1.80
CA ARG A 18 -22.64 13.53 -0.76
C ARG A 18 -22.01 14.55 0.18
N GLY A 19 -20.70 14.53 0.27
CA GLY A 19 -19.89 15.37 1.14
C GLY A 19 -18.63 15.90 0.50
N VAL A 20 -17.58 15.96 1.25
CA VAL A 20 -16.25 16.38 0.77
C VAL A 20 -15.63 15.27 -0.08
N THR A 21 -15.66 14.04 0.43
CA THR A 21 -15.25 12.83 -0.28
C THR A 21 -16.15 11.67 0.12
N ASP A 22 -16.38 10.73 -0.81
CA ASP A 22 -17.16 9.52 -0.58
C ASP A 22 -16.42 8.27 -1.08
N PHE A 23 -16.82 7.10 -0.60
CA PHE A 23 -16.42 5.81 -1.17
C PHE A 23 -17.04 5.65 -2.55
N TRP A 24 -16.23 5.40 -3.54
CA TRP A 24 -16.69 5.05 -4.88
C TRP A 24 -16.26 3.65 -5.24
N VAL A 25 -17.23 2.79 -5.48
CA VAL A 25 -17.04 1.35 -5.75
C VAL A 25 -17.62 1.00 -7.10
N ILE A 26 -16.84 0.28 -7.91
CA ILE A 26 -17.21 -0.17 -9.23
C ILE A 26 -16.97 -1.67 -9.34
N LYS A 27 -17.99 -2.43 -9.68
CA LYS A 27 -17.87 -3.84 -10.03
C LYS A 27 -17.81 -3.99 -11.53
N LEU A 28 -16.76 -4.65 -12.00
CA LEU A 28 -16.56 -5.02 -13.40
C LEU A 28 -16.71 -6.54 -13.56
N ASP A 29 -17.10 -6.98 -14.72
CA ASP A 29 -17.04 -8.38 -15.12
C ASP A 29 -15.61 -8.77 -15.55
N ALA A 30 -15.43 -10.02 -16.00
CA ALA A 30 -14.14 -10.54 -16.46
C ALA A 30 -13.63 -9.88 -17.75
N LYS A 31 -14.48 -9.16 -18.47
CA LYS A 31 -14.13 -8.41 -19.68
C LYS A 31 -13.81 -6.95 -19.38
N GLY A 32 -14.00 -6.51 -18.13
CA GLY A 32 -13.83 -5.13 -17.71
C GLY A 32 -15.09 -4.26 -17.93
N GLU A 33 -16.24 -4.86 -18.24
CA GLU A 33 -17.51 -4.14 -18.39
C GLU A 33 -18.16 -3.89 -17.03
N GLU A 34 -18.71 -2.69 -16.83
CA GLU A 34 -19.34 -2.31 -15.57
C GLU A 34 -20.64 -3.11 -15.34
N GLN A 35 -20.69 -3.81 -14.21
CA GLN A 35 -21.91 -4.45 -13.72
C GLN A 35 -22.74 -3.50 -12.85
N TRP A 36 -22.08 -2.80 -11.95
CA TRP A 36 -22.68 -1.76 -11.11
C TRP A 36 -21.60 -0.83 -10.53
N GLN A 37 -22.02 0.36 -10.12
CA GLN A 37 -21.22 1.27 -9.32
C GLN A 37 -22.06 1.91 -8.22
N LYS A 38 -21.42 2.30 -7.13
CA LYS A 38 -22.04 2.94 -5.96
C LYS A 38 -21.14 4.05 -5.42
N THR A 39 -21.78 5.17 -5.06
CA THR A 39 -21.18 6.21 -4.24
C THR A 39 -21.79 6.15 -2.85
N ILE A 40 -20.98 5.93 -1.83
CA ILE A 40 -21.43 5.68 -0.45
C ILE A 40 -20.71 6.66 0.45
N GLY A 41 -21.46 7.50 1.15
CA GLY A 41 -20.86 8.56 1.96
C GLY A 41 -21.88 9.34 2.78
N GLY A 42 -21.38 10.36 3.48
CA GLY A 42 -22.17 11.28 4.28
C GLY A 42 -21.84 12.73 4.01
N SER A 43 -22.08 13.62 4.97
CA SER A 43 -21.89 15.08 4.78
C SER A 43 -20.43 15.54 4.89
N GLY A 44 -19.54 14.71 5.38
CA GLY A 44 -18.13 15.03 5.66
C GLY A 44 -17.15 14.40 4.70
N GLN A 45 -16.00 14.05 5.23
CA GLN A 45 -14.93 13.35 4.54
C GLN A 45 -15.04 11.85 4.84
N ASP A 46 -15.09 11.04 3.78
CA ASP A 46 -15.17 9.60 3.84
C ASP A 46 -14.03 9.03 2.98
N GLU A 47 -13.06 8.34 3.60
CA GLU A 47 -11.87 7.80 2.98
C GLU A 47 -11.89 6.28 2.98
N LEU A 48 -11.98 5.66 1.79
CA LEU A 48 -11.92 4.22 1.63
C LEU A 48 -10.48 3.73 1.63
N LEU A 49 -10.19 2.75 2.49
CA LEU A 49 -8.85 2.17 2.65
C LEU A 49 -8.81 0.67 2.34
N CYS A 50 -9.87 -0.06 2.67
CA CYS A 50 -9.96 -1.50 2.49
C CYS A 50 -11.22 -1.88 1.72
N ALA A 51 -11.10 -2.77 0.74
CA ALA A 51 -12.22 -3.35 0.02
C ALA A 51 -11.88 -4.76 -0.45
N PHE A 52 -12.73 -5.73 -0.14
CA PHE A 52 -12.55 -7.12 -0.60
C PHE A 52 -13.88 -7.85 -0.73
N GLN A 53 -13.86 -8.94 -1.50
CA GLN A 53 -14.99 -9.84 -1.60
C GLN A 53 -15.02 -10.79 -0.40
N THR A 54 -16.16 -10.92 0.23
CA THR A 54 -16.39 -11.83 1.36
C THR A 54 -16.76 -13.24 0.87
N ARG A 55 -16.63 -14.26 1.74
CA ARG A 55 -16.86 -15.66 1.38
C ARG A 55 -18.29 -15.98 0.94
N ASP A 56 -19.28 -15.16 1.34
CA ASP A 56 -20.67 -15.24 0.91
C ASP A 56 -20.92 -14.63 -0.48
N GLY A 57 -19.87 -14.13 -1.14
CA GLY A 57 -19.93 -13.49 -2.44
C GLY A 57 -20.29 -12.00 -2.42
N GLY A 58 -20.61 -11.43 -1.25
CA GLY A 58 -20.77 -10.00 -1.04
C GLY A 58 -19.43 -9.26 -0.95
N TYR A 59 -19.48 -8.02 -0.46
CA TYR A 59 -18.27 -7.19 -0.34
C TYR A 59 -18.21 -6.52 1.02
N MET A 60 -17.00 -6.36 1.53
CA MET A 60 -16.71 -5.54 2.70
C MET A 60 -15.92 -4.31 2.26
N LEU A 61 -16.36 -3.15 2.73
CA LEU A 61 -15.69 -1.86 2.57
C LEU A 61 -15.33 -1.34 3.95
N GLY A 62 -14.15 -0.80 4.08
CA GLY A 62 -13.69 -0.21 5.34
C GLY A 62 -12.84 1.04 5.10
N GLY A 63 -13.02 2.01 5.94
CA GLY A 63 -12.29 3.24 5.89
C GLY A 63 -12.52 4.11 7.10
N SER A 64 -12.25 5.40 6.97
CA SER A 64 -12.46 6.38 8.02
C SER A 64 -13.40 7.46 7.56
N SER A 65 -14.23 7.96 8.48
CA SER A 65 -15.30 8.92 8.16
C SER A 65 -15.46 9.98 9.24
N SER A 66 -15.57 11.25 8.81
CA SER A 66 -15.98 12.38 9.66
C SER A 66 -17.46 12.75 9.48
N SER A 67 -18.19 11.96 8.72
CA SER A 67 -19.55 12.28 8.30
C SER A 67 -20.59 12.10 9.41
N SER A 68 -21.62 12.91 9.34
CA SER A 68 -22.89 12.70 10.05
C SER A 68 -23.94 12.13 9.09
N PRO A 69 -24.99 11.47 9.59
CA PRO A 69 -26.17 11.14 8.79
C PRO A 69 -26.74 12.42 8.14
N ASN A 70 -27.16 12.31 6.91
CA ASN A 70 -27.59 13.43 6.07
C ASN A 70 -28.40 14.50 6.82
N LEU A 71 -27.76 15.62 7.10
CA LEU A 71 -28.44 16.91 7.04
C LEU A 71 -28.46 17.33 5.57
N PRO A 72 -29.55 17.91 5.03
CA PRO A 72 -29.59 18.41 3.65
C PRO A 72 -28.43 19.37 3.46
N ASN A 73 -27.71 19.18 2.34
CA ASN A 73 -26.53 19.95 1.96
C ASN A 73 -26.80 21.45 2.03
N PRO A 74 -26.10 22.24 2.87
CA PRO A 74 -26.32 23.69 2.95
C PRO A 74 -25.96 24.44 1.67
N SER A 75 -25.25 23.82 0.73
CA SER A 75 -24.80 24.43 -0.53
C SER A 75 -25.85 24.44 -1.65
N GLU A 76 -26.97 23.72 -1.51
CA GLU A 76 -28.12 23.95 -2.35
C GLU A 76 -28.94 25.09 -1.72
N GLY A 77 -28.68 26.35 -2.13
CA GLY A 77 -29.37 27.55 -1.68
C GLY A 77 -30.90 27.47 -1.84
N GLY A 78 -31.52 26.81 -0.91
CA GLY A 78 -32.96 26.65 -0.80
C GLY A 78 -33.34 26.80 0.67
N ALA A 79 -34.08 27.86 0.98
CA ALA A 79 -34.67 28.17 2.26
C ALA A 79 -35.17 26.88 2.97
N LEU A 80 -34.96 26.86 4.30
CA LEU A 80 -35.58 25.95 5.25
C LEU A 80 -36.98 25.48 4.81
N GLN A 81 -37.06 24.47 3.97
CA GLN A 81 -38.27 23.70 3.81
C GLN A 81 -38.07 22.38 4.58
N SER A 82 -38.45 22.45 5.83
CA SER A 82 -38.88 21.29 6.62
C SER A 82 -40.11 20.65 5.95
N ALA A 83 -39.95 20.08 4.78
CA ALA A 83 -40.91 19.18 4.21
C ALA A 83 -40.47 17.77 4.61
N LYS A 84 -41.01 17.27 5.72
CA LYS A 84 -41.16 15.83 5.94
C LYS A 84 -41.79 15.23 4.69
N LYS A 85 -40.97 14.65 3.80
CA LYS A 85 -41.45 13.65 2.85
C LYS A 85 -41.69 12.37 3.67
N GLU A 86 -42.90 12.24 4.18
CA GLU A 86 -43.37 11.13 5.02
C GLU A 86 -43.29 9.75 4.36
N ASN A 87 -42.74 9.60 3.14
CA ASN A 87 -42.65 8.33 2.41
C ASN A 87 -41.37 8.18 1.54
N ALA A 88 -40.32 8.95 1.80
CA ALA A 88 -39.05 8.72 1.09
C ALA A 88 -38.37 7.49 1.69
N LYS A 89 -38.08 6.48 0.84
CA LYS A 89 -37.24 5.34 1.27
C LYS A 89 -35.88 5.89 1.74
N PRO A 90 -35.35 5.37 2.87
CA PRO A 90 -34.04 5.77 3.34
C PRO A 90 -32.99 5.53 2.25
N ASP A 91 -32.07 6.49 2.05
CA ASP A 91 -30.92 6.30 1.16
C ASP A 91 -29.97 5.30 1.85
N LEU A 92 -29.95 4.06 1.38
CA LEU A 92 -29.13 2.98 1.91
C LEU A 92 -27.62 3.26 1.77
N TYR A 93 -27.23 4.15 0.85
CA TYR A 93 -25.85 4.49 0.57
C TYR A 93 -25.39 5.74 1.33
N ALA A 94 -26.28 6.37 2.07
CA ALA A 94 -25.92 7.43 3.01
C ALA A 94 -25.40 6.84 4.32
N LYS A 95 -24.45 7.52 4.95
CA LYS A 95 -23.97 7.15 6.30
C LYS A 95 -25.13 7.20 7.29
N SER A 96 -25.33 6.12 8.04
CA SER A 96 -26.46 5.99 8.98
C SER A 96 -26.16 6.44 10.41
N GLU A 97 -24.89 6.39 10.81
CA GLU A 97 -24.44 6.74 12.16
C GLU A 97 -23.49 7.94 12.10
N LYS A 98 -23.64 8.84 13.08
CA LYS A 98 -22.74 10.00 13.22
C LYS A 98 -21.35 9.53 13.67
N SER A 99 -20.28 10.13 13.15
CA SER A 99 -18.95 10.01 13.73
C SER A 99 -18.91 10.61 15.14
N ARG A 100 -18.14 10.00 16.05
CA ARG A 100 -18.01 10.41 17.45
C ARG A 100 -16.99 11.52 17.61
N GLY A 101 -15.90 11.43 16.79
CA GLY A 101 -14.79 12.35 16.80
C GLY A 101 -14.52 12.98 15.44
N ASN A 102 -13.26 13.22 15.15
CA ASN A 102 -12.82 13.82 13.89
C ASN A 102 -12.99 12.86 12.71
N MET A 103 -12.48 11.64 12.86
CA MET A 103 -12.58 10.55 11.89
C MET A 103 -12.74 9.26 12.68
N ASP A 104 -13.69 8.40 12.30
CA ASP A 104 -13.93 7.11 12.94
C ASP A 104 -13.85 5.99 11.90
N TYR A 105 -13.58 4.74 12.33
CA TYR A 105 -13.71 3.58 11.46
C TYR A 105 -15.14 3.49 10.95
N TRP A 106 -15.30 3.36 9.66
CA TRP A 106 -16.60 3.15 9.02
C TRP A 106 -16.54 1.92 8.15
N ILE A 107 -17.37 0.94 8.50
CA ILE A 107 -17.40 -0.40 7.91
C ILE A 107 -18.77 -0.64 7.28
N ILE A 108 -18.76 -1.17 6.04
CA ILE A 108 -19.97 -1.36 5.25
C ILE A 108 -19.94 -2.74 4.62
N LYS A 109 -20.97 -3.53 4.88
CA LYS A 109 -21.21 -4.81 4.22
C LYS A 109 -22.19 -4.63 3.07
N LEU A 110 -21.79 -5.09 1.89
CA LEU A 110 -22.65 -5.13 0.70
C LEU A 110 -22.98 -6.57 0.32
N ASP A 111 -24.14 -6.78 -0.28
CA ASP A 111 -24.43 -8.02 -1.00
C ASP A 111 -23.67 -8.08 -2.34
N LYS A 112 -23.89 -9.16 -3.10
CA LYS A 112 -23.22 -9.35 -4.41
C LYS A 112 -23.70 -8.37 -5.49
N GLU A 113 -24.88 -7.76 -5.32
CA GLU A 113 -25.45 -6.73 -6.18
C GLU A 113 -25.04 -5.31 -5.77
N GLY A 114 -24.26 -5.16 -4.70
CA GLY A 114 -23.78 -3.88 -4.19
C GLY A 114 -24.81 -3.13 -3.33
N THR A 115 -25.83 -3.82 -2.82
CA THR A 115 -26.78 -3.24 -1.86
C THR A 115 -26.19 -3.28 -0.45
N VAL A 116 -26.32 -2.19 0.30
CA VAL A 116 -25.87 -2.15 1.70
C VAL A 116 -26.73 -3.06 2.56
N LEU A 117 -26.10 -4.07 3.18
CA LEU A 117 -26.73 -4.96 4.15
C LEU A 117 -26.69 -4.36 5.55
N TRP A 118 -25.55 -3.86 5.95
CA TRP A 118 -25.35 -3.13 7.18
C TRP A 118 -24.13 -2.21 7.08
N GLN A 119 -24.08 -1.22 7.97
CA GLN A 119 -22.94 -0.34 8.15
C GLN A 119 -22.76 -0.03 9.64
N LYS A 120 -21.53 0.15 10.08
CA LYS A 120 -21.14 0.43 11.46
C LYS A 120 -20.07 1.48 11.53
N THR A 121 -20.15 2.32 12.56
CA THR A 121 -19.13 3.31 12.89
C THR A 121 -18.56 2.95 14.27
N TYR A 122 -17.22 2.87 14.36
CA TYR A 122 -16.52 2.63 15.61
C TYR A 122 -15.49 3.74 15.81
N GLY A 123 -15.52 4.39 16.97
CA GLY A 123 -14.60 5.47 17.30
C GLY A 123 -14.81 6.06 18.66
N GLY A 124 -13.98 7.02 19.00
CA GLY A 124 -14.02 7.83 20.22
C GLY A 124 -14.08 9.32 19.92
N GLU A 125 -13.64 10.14 20.85
CA GLU A 125 -13.80 11.61 20.77
C GLU A 125 -12.82 12.31 19.83
N TYR A 126 -11.76 11.64 19.39
CA TYR A 126 -10.74 12.21 18.49
C TYR A 126 -10.68 11.45 17.16
N ALA A 127 -9.47 11.16 16.66
CA ALA A 127 -9.28 10.49 15.39
C ALA A 127 -9.05 9.00 15.57
N ASP A 128 -9.84 8.22 14.88
CA ASP A 128 -9.74 6.78 14.78
C ASP A 128 -9.66 6.40 13.31
N LEU A 129 -8.45 5.99 12.86
CA LEU A 129 -8.15 5.82 11.45
C LEU A 129 -7.96 4.34 11.13
N LEU A 130 -8.91 3.74 10.41
CA LEU A 130 -8.76 2.37 9.92
C LEU A 130 -7.59 2.31 8.92
N ARG A 131 -6.79 1.25 9.01
CA ARG A 131 -5.67 1.00 8.09
C ARG A 131 -5.73 -0.36 7.43
N SER A 132 -6.22 -1.37 8.14
CA SER A 132 -6.25 -2.75 7.67
C SER A 132 -7.48 -3.47 8.16
N MET A 133 -8.03 -4.34 7.32
CA MET A 133 -9.20 -5.15 7.63
C MET A 133 -9.18 -6.43 6.81
N GLU A 134 -9.52 -7.57 7.43
CA GLU A 134 -9.74 -8.81 6.71
C GLU A 134 -10.85 -9.65 7.33
N GLN A 135 -11.38 -10.61 6.55
CA GLN A 135 -12.36 -11.58 7.04
C GLN A 135 -11.66 -12.72 7.77
N THR A 136 -12.01 -12.94 9.02
CA THR A 136 -11.45 -14.01 9.87
C THR A 136 -12.04 -15.38 9.55
N LYS A 137 -11.38 -16.47 9.98
CA LYS A 137 -11.77 -17.86 9.68
C LYS A 137 -13.16 -18.23 10.17
N ASP A 138 -13.62 -17.62 11.24
CA ASP A 138 -14.95 -17.77 11.83
C ASP A 138 -16.09 -17.04 11.09
N GLY A 139 -15.74 -16.25 10.06
CA GLY A 139 -16.72 -15.48 9.29
C GLY A 139 -16.85 -14.02 9.70
N GLY A 140 -16.37 -13.65 10.88
CA GLY A 140 -16.28 -12.27 11.35
C GLY A 140 -15.15 -11.50 10.68
N TYR A 141 -14.69 -10.41 11.28
CA TYR A 141 -13.66 -9.55 10.72
C TYR A 141 -12.71 -9.06 11.80
N ILE A 142 -11.43 -8.90 11.43
CA ILE A 142 -10.44 -8.19 12.23
C ILE A 142 -10.16 -6.84 11.59
N LEU A 143 -10.17 -5.78 12.38
CA LEU A 143 -9.94 -4.41 12.00
C LEU A 143 -8.76 -3.87 12.80
N GLY A 144 -7.90 -3.11 12.17
CA GLY A 144 -6.77 -2.47 12.85
C GLY A 144 -6.42 -1.12 12.26
N GLY A 145 -5.96 -0.23 13.09
CA GLY A 145 -5.52 1.09 12.68
C GLY A 145 -4.97 1.91 13.84
N TYR A 146 -5.14 3.20 13.73
CA TYR A 146 -4.65 4.21 14.67
C TYR A 146 -5.80 4.81 15.46
N SER A 147 -5.57 5.09 16.73
CA SER A 147 -6.49 5.86 17.55
C SER A 147 -5.71 6.78 18.51
N ASN A 148 -6.10 8.05 18.58
CA ASN A 148 -5.70 8.95 19.64
C ASN A 148 -6.86 9.33 20.57
N SER A 149 -7.96 8.61 20.47
CA SER A 149 -9.11 8.77 21.35
C SER A 149 -8.86 8.15 22.72
N SER A 150 -9.28 8.86 23.75
CA SER A 150 -9.41 8.29 25.09
C SER A 150 -10.64 7.37 25.18
N GLN A 151 -10.91 6.86 26.36
CA GLN A 151 -12.10 6.03 26.62
C GLN A 151 -13.39 6.83 26.36
N SER A 152 -13.99 6.62 25.18
CA SER A 152 -15.17 7.33 24.69
C SER A 152 -15.80 6.61 23.50
N GLY A 153 -17.09 6.79 23.24
CA GLY A 153 -17.79 6.12 22.16
C GLY A 153 -17.70 4.59 22.29
N GLU A 154 -17.26 3.90 21.24
CA GLU A 154 -17.03 2.45 21.27
C GLU A 154 -15.65 2.07 21.85
N LYS A 155 -14.72 3.01 21.98
CA LYS A 155 -13.39 2.75 22.53
C LYS A 155 -13.44 2.64 24.04
N ILE A 156 -13.08 1.45 24.57
CA ILE A 156 -13.16 1.15 26.02
C ILE A 156 -11.81 1.29 26.74
N ASP A 157 -10.71 1.22 26.02
CA ASP A 157 -9.36 1.36 26.58
C ASP A 157 -8.89 2.82 26.50
N VAL A 158 -8.15 3.24 27.49
CA VAL A 158 -7.44 4.54 27.47
C VAL A 158 -6.31 4.52 26.45
N ASN A 159 -6.01 5.69 25.89
CA ASN A 159 -4.80 5.88 25.10
C ASN A 159 -3.57 5.81 26.01
N ILE A 160 -2.49 5.17 25.52
CA ILE A 160 -1.26 4.97 26.32
C ILE A 160 -0.27 6.11 26.05
N GLY A 161 -0.14 6.55 24.80
CA GLY A 161 0.74 7.60 24.36
C GLY A 161 0.05 8.72 23.59
N ILE A 162 0.69 9.18 22.52
CA ILE A 162 0.15 10.22 21.62
C ILE A 162 -0.96 9.60 20.75
N GLY A 163 -0.72 8.41 20.24
CA GLY A 163 -1.64 7.60 19.48
C GLY A 163 -1.21 6.14 19.51
N ASP A 164 -2.16 5.23 19.39
CA ASP A 164 -1.94 3.81 19.61
C ASP A 164 -2.59 2.96 18.52
N TYR A 165 -2.15 1.72 18.37
CA TYR A 165 -2.86 0.70 17.61
C TYR A 165 -4.19 0.44 18.30
N TRP A 166 -5.26 0.56 17.56
CA TRP A 166 -6.58 0.13 18.00
C TRP A 166 -7.08 -1.00 17.12
N ILE A 167 -7.33 -2.16 17.73
CA ILE A 167 -7.70 -3.38 17.05
C ILE A 167 -9.07 -3.85 17.57
N LEU A 168 -9.98 -4.15 16.63
CA LEU A 168 -11.31 -4.67 16.90
C LEU A 168 -11.50 -6.00 16.18
N LYS A 169 -11.99 -7.02 16.91
CA LYS A 169 -12.59 -8.20 16.33
C LYS A 169 -14.10 -8.03 16.39
N ILE A 170 -14.74 -8.17 15.23
CA ILE A 170 -16.20 -8.08 15.10
C ILE A 170 -16.76 -9.38 14.50
N ASP A 171 -18.01 -9.70 14.80
CA ASP A 171 -18.74 -10.80 14.19
C ASP A 171 -19.18 -10.45 12.73
N ASP A 172 -19.91 -11.34 12.09
CA ASP A 172 -20.39 -11.21 10.71
C ASP A 172 -21.48 -10.13 10.52
N VAL A 173 -22.10 -9.67 11.63
CA VAL A 173 -23.10 -8.58 11.63
C VAL A 173 -22.56 -7.25 12.19
N GLY A 174 -21.26 -7.17 12.46
CA GLY A 174 -20.59 -5.96 12.90
C GLY A 174 -20.68 -5.70 14.42
N LYS A 175 -20.98 -6.70 15.25
CA LYS A 175 -20.92 -6.57 16.70
C LYS A 175 -19.49 -6.80 17.18
N ILE A 176 -18.98 -5.91 18.04
CA ILE A 176 -17.66 -6.07 18.65
C ILE A 176 -17.67 -7.31 19.57
N GLU A 177 -16.76 -8.25 19.31
CA GLU A 177 -16.48 -9.40 20.15
C GLU A 177 -15.41 -9.06 21.19
N TRP A 178 -14.33 -8.43 20.73
CA TRP A 178 -13.32 -7.84 21.59
C TRP A 178 -12.65 -6.64 20.91
N GLN A 179 -12.01 -5.80 21.70
CA GLN A 179 -11.16 -4.72 21.24
C GLN A 179 -9.97 -4.55 22.17
N LYS A 180 -8.87 -4.05 21.65
CA LYS A 180 -7.64 -3.81 22.38
C LYS A 180 -6.91 -2.57 21.87
N THR A 181 -6.25 -1.86 22.78
CA THR A 181 -5.35 -0.77 22.50
C THR A 181 -3.93 -1.20 22.83
N TYR A 182 -3.01 -1.07 21.86
CA TYR A 182 -1.60 -1.39 22.05
C TYR A 182 -0.78 -0.16 21.68
N GLY A 183 0.08 0.27 22.57
CA GLY A 183 0.89 1.44 22.37
C GLY A 183 2.04 1.53 23.34
N GLY A 184 2.67 2.67 23.37
CA GLY A 184 3.74 3.02 24.27
C GLY A 184 3.69 4.52 24.55
N ASN A 185 4.79 5.10 25.05
CA ASN A 185 4.83 6.51 25.40
C ASN A 185 4.84 7.50 24.20
N GLY A 186 4.91 6.98 22.97
CA GLY A 186 4.98 7.77 21.73
C GLY A 186 3.74 7.70 20.87
N ASP A 187 3.97 7.91 19.57
CA ASP A 187 2.98 7.75 18.51
C ASP A 187 3.16 6.39 17.84
N ASN A 188 2.10 5.60 17.80
CA ASN A 188 2.11 4.22 17.33
C ASN A 188 1.03 4.07 16.24
N GLN A 189 1.43 3.80 15.00
CA GLN A 189 0.55 3.75 13.83
C GLN A 189 0.55 2.36 13.23
N LEU A 190 -0.56 1.62 13.37
CA LEU A 190 -0.75 0.33 12.70
C LEU A 190 -1.04 0.54 11.22
N TYR A 191 -0.43 -0.29 10.37
CA TYR A 191 -0.67 -0.28 8.92
C TYR A 191 -1.23 -1.60 8.40
N VAL A 192 -0.88 -2.74 9.03
CA VAL A 192 -1.28 -4.07 8.56
C VAL A 192 -1.66 -4.95 9.73
N ILE A 193 -2.75 -5.68 9.60
CA ILE A 193 -3.13 -6.78 10.50
C ILE A 193 -3.62 -7.96 9.69
N HIS A 194 -3.23 -9.17 10.09
CA HIS A 194 -3.65 -10.44 9.49
C HIS A 194 -4.00 -11.47 10.56
N GLN A 195 -4.98 -12.33 10.25
CA GLN A 195 -5.17 -13.55 11.01
C GLN A 195 -4.16 -14.60 10.58
N THR A 196 -3.38 -15.11 11.52
CA THR A 196 -2.37 -16.14 11.28
C THR A 196 -2.96 -17.56 11.17
N ASN A 197 -2.17 -18.50 10.65
CA ASN A 197 -2.63 -19.88 10.44
C ASN A 197 -2.96 -20.62 11.74
N ASP A 198 -2.35 -20.24 12.84
CA ASP A 198 -2.62 -20.75 14.20
C ASP A 198 -3.94 -20.20 14.82
N GLY A 199 -4.62 -19.28 14.13
CA GLY A 199 -5.88 -18.67 14.59
C GLY A 199 -5.70 -17.36 15.34
N GLY A 200 -4.47 -17.02 15.75
CA GLY A 200 -4.13 -15.72 16.33
C GLY A 200 -4.01 -14.62 15.30
N TYR A 201 -3.33 -13.53 15.65
CA TYR A 201 -3.16 -12.37 14.77
C TYR A 201 -1.73 -11.88 14.79
N ILE A 202 -1.30 -11.27 13.69
CA ILE A 202 -0.07 -10.50 13.61
C ILE A 202 -0.40 -9.11 13.10
N ALA A 203 0.10 -8.09 13.80
CA ALA A 203 -0.10 -6.69 13.47
C ALA A 203 1.23 -5.99 13.34
N GLY A 204 1.37 -5.09 12.37
CA GLY A 204 2.58 -4.34 12.13
C GLY A 204 2.31 -2.91 11.71
N GLY A 205 3.24 -2.04 12.06
CA GLY A 205 3.23 -0.63 11.73
C GLY A 205 4.47 0.06 12.26
N ASN A 206 4.33 1.31 12.67
CA ASN A 206 5.44 2.13 13.12
C ASN A 206 5.26 2.59 14.55
N SER A 207 6.36 2.81 15.25
CA SER A 207 6.38 3.36 16.60
C SER A 207 7.61 4.23 16.83
N ASN A 208 7.44 5.36 17.50
CA ASN A 208 8.53 6.14 18.07
C ASN A 208 8.62 6.00 19.60
N SER A 209 7.90 5.04 20.17
CA SER A 209 7.92 4.76 21.60
C SER A 209 9.25 4.18 22.03
N THR A 210 9.80 4.67 23.15
CA THR A 210 10.99 4.07 23.78
C THR A 210 10.63 2.86 24.66
N THR A 211 9.39 2.76 25.07
CA THR A 211 8.85 1.70 25.92
C THR A 211 7.53 1.17 25.34
N PRO A 212 7.59 0.30 24.31
CA PRO A 212 6.38 -0.33 23.77
C PRO A 212 5.62 -1.12 24.86
N LEU A 213 4.29 -1.14 24.75
CA LEU A 213 3.35 -1.80 25.66
C LEU A 213 3.33 -1.25 27.11
N THR A 214 3.99 -0.14 27.38
CA THR A 214 3.97 0.48 28.71
C THR A 214 3.70 1.98 28.63
N SER A 215 2.99 2.50 29.61
CA SER A 215 2.76 3.94 29.79
C SER A 215 3.86 4.64 30.60
N LEU A 216 4.95 3.93 30.91
CA LEU A 216 6.04 4.50 31.71
C LEU A 216 6.69 5.64 30.94
N GLY A 217 6.69 6.83 31.55
CA GLY A 217 7.22 8.04 30.97
C GLY A 217 8.68 7.90 30.53
N GLY A 218 9.05 8.64 29.52
CA GLY A 218 10.38 8.74 28.92
C GLY A 218 10.31 9.66 27.71
N ASN A 219 11.46 10.04 27.18
CA ASN A 219 11.49 10.77 25.92
C ASN A 219 11.08 9.82 24.79
N VAL A 220 10.23 10.27 23.88
CA VAL A 220 9.98 9.56 22.63
C VAL A 220 11.21 9.61 21.73
N ARG A 221 11.37 8.63 20.84
CA ARG A 221 12.46 8.65 19.86
C ARG A 221 12.24 9.76 18.84
N SER A 222 13.31 10.24 18.24
CA SER A 222 13.23 11.26 17.17
C SER A 222 12.82 10.69 15.81
N GLY A 223 12.85 9.36 15.65
CA GLY A 223 12.46 8.62 14.45
C GLY A 223 11.34 7.63 14.74
N THR A 224 11.03 6.80 13.77
CA THR A 224 10.07 5.70 13.89
C THR A 224 10.71 4.40 13.45
N ASP A 225 10.41 3.30 14.16
CA ASP A 225 10.86 1.96 13.81
C ASP A 225 9.66 1.09 13.44
N TYR A 226 9.88 -0.02 12.74
CA TYR A 226 8.86 -1.04 12.59
C TYR A 226 8.52 -1.63 13.95
N TRP A 227 7.26 -1.70 14.25
CA TRP A 227 6.75 -2.34 15.46
C TRP A 227 5.75 -3.42 15.11
N VAL A 228 6.03 -4.65 15.54
CA VAL A 228 5.25 -5.84 15.21
C VAL A 228 4.79 -6.56 16.47
N LEU A 229 3.52 -6.93 16.49
CA LEU A 229 2.86 -7.66 17.56
C LEU A 229 2.34 -8.98 17.04
N LYS A 230 2.64 -10.09 17.72
CA LYS A 230 1.95 -11.36 17.56
C LYS A 230 1.00 -11.53 18.75
N MET A 231 -0.23 -11.91 18.45
CA MET A 231 -1.30 -12.05 19.43
C MET A 231 -1.97 -13.42 19.29
N ASP A 232 -2.56 -13.89 20.36
CA ASP A 232 -3.46 -15.04 20.33
C ASP A 232 -4.84 -14.68 19.71
N GLU A 233 -5.75 -15.62 19.68
CA GLU A 233 -7.11 -15.47 19.15
C GLU A 233 -7.97 -14.43 19.91
N ASN A 234 -7.62 -14.14 21.16
CA ASN A 234 -8.32 -13.20 22.04
C ASN A 234 -7.64 -11.83 22.11
N GLY A 235 -6.59 -11.62 21.30
CA GLY A 235 -5.81 -10.39 21.31
C GLY A 235 -4.78 -10.30 22.42
N ALA A 236 -4.48 -11.35 23.20
CA ALA A 236 -3.38 -11.30 24.15
C ALA A 236 -2.04 -11.35 23.44
N VAL A 237 -1.11 -10.44 23.79
CA VAL A 237 0.20 -10.35 23.14
C VAL A 237 1.04 -11.56 23.52
N LEU A 238 1.50 -12.31 22.51
CA LEU A 238 2.46 -13.40 22.64
C LEU A 238 3.88 -12.92 22.59
N TRP A 239 4.19 -11.99 21.68
CA TRP A 239 5.46 -11.27 21.61
C TRP A 239 5.29 -9.91 20.92
N SER A 240 6.26 -9.04 21.11
CA SER A 240 6.31 -7.67 20.60
C SER A 240 7.74 -7.34 20.26
N GLU A 241 8.03 -7.04 19.00
CA GLU A 241 9.36 -6.74 18.50
C GLU A 241 9.41 -5.43 17.73
N THR A 242 10.57 -4.75 17.86
CA THR A 242 10.87 -3.50 17.16
C THR A 242 12.08 -3.71 16.26
N TYR A 243 11.98 -3.29 14.99
CA TYR A 243 13.08 -3.40 14.02
C TYR A 243 13.43 -1.99 13.52
N ASP A 244 14.70 -1.61 13.73
CA ASP A 244 15.27 -0.30 13.42
C ASP A 244 16.20 -0.42 12.20
N TYR A 245 15.89 0.30 11.14
CA TYR A 245 16.65 0.36 9.89
C TYR A 245 17.20 1.76 9.59
N GLY A 246 16.80 2.76 10.36
CA GLY A 246 17.26 4.12 10.12
C GLY A 246 16.54 5.17 10.96
N LYS A 247 16.43 6.39 10.40
CA LYS A 247 15.83 7.51 11.11
C LYS A 247 14.30 7.45 11.11
N VAL A 248 13.72 7.03 9.98
CA VAL A 248 12.27 6.91 9.83
C VAL A 248 11.99 5.64 9.05
N ASP A 249 11.39 4.67 9.71
CA ASP A 249 11.04 3.38 9.15
C ASP A 249 9.53 3.27 9.02
N ILE A 250 9.03 2.98 7.83
CA ILE A 250 7.60 2.88 7.51
C ILE A 250 7.27 1.47 7.00
N LEU A 251 6.59 0.68 7.81
CA LEU A 251 6.08 -0.63 7.44
C LEU A 251 4.83 -0.48 6.55
N THR A 252 4.83 -1.15 5.40
CA THR A 252 3.71 -1.09 4.44
C THR A 252 3.11 -2.45 4.10
N SER A 253 3.81 -3.53 4.42
CA SER A 253 3.40 -4.90 4.08
C SER A 253 3.86 -5.89 5.14
N LEU A 254 2.99 -6.82 5.48
CA LEU A 254 3.27 -7.93 6.37
C LEU A 254 2.49 -9.14 5.84
N VAL A 255 3.11 -10.30 5.78
CA VAL A 255 2.53 -11.53 5.23
C VAL A 255 3.05 -12.73 6.02
N GLU A 256 2.19 -13.69 6.36
CA GLU A 256 2.61 -15.00 6.83
C GLU A 256 2.95 -15.89 5.64
N ASN A 257 4.16 -16.46 5.63
CA ASN A 257 4.62 -17.42 4.62
C ASN A 257 4.07 -18.83 4.90
N LYS A 258 4.14 -19.69 3.90
CA LYS A 258 3.73 -21.11 4.00
C LYS A 258 4.53 -21.91 5.04
N ASP A 259 5.72 -21.46 5.38
CA ASP A 259 6.61 -22.09 6.37
C ASP A 259 6.45 -21.48 7.78
N HIS A 260 5.35 -20.77 8.03
CA HIS A 260 5.01 -20.10 9.29
C HIS A 260 5.95 -18.96 9.70
N THR A 261 6.88 -18.57 8.84
CA THR A 261 7.66 -17.35 9.01
C THR A 261 6.87 -16.14 8.56
N TYR A 262 7.27 -14.96 8.98
CA TYR A 262 6.64 -13.71 8.55
C TYR A 262 7.59 -12.91 7.66
N LEU A 263 7.01 -12.30 6.64
CA LEU A 263 7.71 -11.42 5.72
C LEU A 263 7.17 -10.00 5.92
N ILE A 264 8.05 -9.10 6.28
CA ILE A 264 7.75 -7.69 6.57
C ILE A 264 8.40 -6.86 5.48
N GLY A 265 7.68 -5.90 4.96
CA GLY A 265 8.16 -4.98 3.94
C GLY A 265 7.78 -3.55 4.25
N GLY A 266 8.65 -2.65 3.85
CA GLY A 266 8.45 -1.23 4.00
C GLY A 266 9.59 -0.45 3.37
N TYR A 267 9.79 0.75 3.85
CA TYR A 267 10.93 1.57 3.46
C TYR A 267 11.52 2.25 4.68
N ALA A 268 12.81 2.55 4.60
CA ALA A 268 13.55 3.20 5.67
C ALA A 268 14.33 4.39 5.15
N GLN A 269 14.32 5.48 5.91
CA GLN A 269 15.16 6.63 5.67
C GLN A 269 16.55 6.38 6.25
N ASN A 270 17.57 6.35 5.40
CA ASN A 270 18.94 6.11 5.83
C ASN A 270 19.40 7.18 6.83
N ASP A 271 19.92 6.72 7.99
CA ASP A 271 20.75 7.53 8.88
C ASP A 271 22.21 7.27 8.53
N SER A 272 22.93 8.31 8.14
CA SER A 272 24.37 8.22 7.83
C SER A 272 25.24 7.90 9.05
N SER A 273 24.66 7.88 10.27
CA SER A 273 25.41 7.80 11.51
C SER A 273 25.67 6.39 12.06
N ASN A 274 24.93 5.35 11.66
CA ASN A 274 24.93 4.08 12.41
C ASN A 274 25.37 2.81 11.66
N SER A 275 25.78 2.84 10.40
CA SER A 275 26.25 1.62 9.74
C SER A 275 27.77 1.55 9.64
N LEU A 276 28.37 0.63 10.39
CA LEU A 276 29.78 0.27 10.29
C LEU A 276 30.23 -0.20 8.89
N GLU A 277 29.30 -0.51 8.01
CA GLU A 277 29.55 -0.89 6.61
C GLU A 277 29.27 0.23 5.58
N LYS A 278 28.66 1.35 5.98
CA LYS A 278 28.22 2.42 5.06
C LYS A 278 29.04 3.71 5.11
N ALA A 279 30.25 3.67 5.66
CA ALA A 279 31.16 4.83 5.73
C ALA A 279 31.62 5.41 4.36
N SER A 280 31.05 4.98 3.24
CA SER A 280 31.41 5.46 1.90
C SER A 280 30.34 6.30 1.19
N LYS A 281 29.18 6.56 1.83
CA LYS A 281 28.18 7.49 1.27
C LYS A 281 28.12 8.76 2.12
N LYS A 282 29.02 9.68 1.87
CA LYS A 282 28.82 11.10 2.19
C LYS A 282 27.73 11.61 1.25
N ASP A 283 26.75 12.33 1.80
CA ASP A 283 25.89 13.31 1.13
C ASP A 283 24.44 12.91 0.74
N GLU A 284 23.84 11.82 1.26
CA GLU A 284 22.43 11.56 0.96
C GLU A 284 21.62 11.28 2.24
N GLU A 285 21.56 12.25 3.16
CA GLU A 285 20.64 12.22 4.30
C GLU A 285 19.19 12.36 3.77
N GLY A 286 18.33 11.40 4.17
CA GLY A 286 16.90 11.52 3.98
C GLY A 286 16.30 10.79 2.79
N ILE A 287 17.03 9.90 2.11
CA ILE A 287 16.51 9.08 1.01
C ILE A 287 15.98 7.75 1.54
N ASN A 288 14.78 7.38 1.10
CA ASN A 288 14.15 6.12 1.47
C ASN A 288 14.61 4.99 0.55
N ASP A 289 14.90 3.82 1.12
CA ASP A 289 15.16 2.56 0.41
C ASP A 289 14.09 1.51 0.78
N TYR A 290 13.81 0.55 -0.12
CA TYR A 290 12.97 -0.61 0.21
C TYR A 290 13.66 -1.49 1.24
N ILE A 291 12.91 -1.92 2.24
CA ILE A 291 13.33 -2.92 3.22
C ILE A 291 12.46 -4.16 3.08
N ALA A 292 13.10 -5.32 3.04
CA ALA A 292 12.46 -6.61 3.20
C ALA A 292 13.11 -7.33 4.38
N LEU A 293 12.29 -7.80 5.32
CA LEU A 293 12.69 -8.47 6.54
C LEU A 293 11.92 -9.78 6.66
N LYS A 294 12.61 -10.89 6.89
CA LYS A 294 11.99 -12.17 7.24
C LYS A 294 12.30 -12.52 8.68
N ILE A 295 11.26 -12.84 9.43
CA ILE A 295 11.35 -13.25 10.83
C ILE A 295 10.74 -14.63 11.02
N ASP A 296 11.14 -15.31 12.07
CA ASP A 296 10.53 -16.58 12.47
C ASP A 296 9.22 -16.36 13.27
N GLU A 297 8.62 -17.45 13.73
CA GLU A 297 7.38 -17.44 14.53
C GLU A 297 7.53 -16.76 15.90
N LYS A 298 8.75 -16.54 16.37
CA LYS A 298 9.06 -15.86 17.64
C LYS A 298 9.43 -14.38 17.48
N GLY A 299 9.49 -13.90 16.23
CA GLY A 299 9.90 -12.53 15.93
C GLY A 299 11.42 -12.38 15.71
N GLU A 300 12.22 -13.46 15.74
CA GLU A 300 13.66 -13.39 15.52
C GLU A 300 13.99 -13.21 14.03
N VAL A 301 14.94 -12.32 13.73
CA VAL A 301 15.33 -12.01 12.35
C VAL A 301 16.08 -13.18 11.73
N LEU A 302 15.54 -13.72 10.66
CA LEU A 302 16.19 -14.76 9.85
C LEU A 302 17.09 -14.14 8.77
N TRP A 303 16.62 -13.10 8.12
CA TRP A 303 17.38 -12.26 7.20
C TRP A 303 16.66 -10.93 6.94
N ASP A 304 17.43 -9.95 6.50
CA ASP A 304 16.93 -8.69 5.96
C ASP A 304 17.60 -8.34 4.64
N LYS A 305 17.01 -7.43 3.89
CA LYS A 305 17.53 -6.94 2.63
C LYS A 305 17.07 -5.51 2.38
N THR A 306 18.03 -4.63 2.15
CA THR A 306 17.82 -3.29 1.64
C THR A 306 17.99 -3.28 0.12
N VAL A 307 17.06 -2.66 -0.59
CA VAL A 307 17.08 -2.48 -2.05
C VAL A 307 16.72 -1.04 -2.34
N GLY A 308 17.62 -0.31 -3.00
CA GLY A 308 17.43 1.11 -3.21
C GLY A 308 18.07 1.65 -4.48
N SER A 309 17.78 2.91 -4.75
CA SER A 309 18.34 3.70 -5.83
C SER A 309 19.02 4.98 -5.28
N ASP A 310 19.38 5.93 -6.13
CA ASP A 310 19.84 7.26 -5.73
C ASP A 310 18.69 8.26 -5.51
N GLY A 311 17.45 7.79 -5.57
CA GLY A 311 16.24 8.54 -5.31
C GLY A 311 15.43 7.94 -4.18
N GLU A 312 14.25 8.50 -3.95
CA GLU A 312 13.32 7.98 -2.97
C GLU A 312 12.63 6.73 -3.48
N ASP A 313 12.76 5.65 -2.73
CA ASP A 313 12.19 4.35 -3.00
C ASP A 313 11.15 4.00 -1.93
N VAL A 314 9.87 3.96 -2.32
CA VAL A 314 8.75 3.73 -1.40
C VAL A 314 8.08 2.41 -1.72
N LEU A 315 8.35 1.38 -0.91
CA LEU A 315 7.71 0.07 -1.03
C LEU A 315 6.23 0.18 -0.64
N ARG A 316 5.36 -0.39 -1.47
CA ARG A 316 3.92 -0.44 -1.23
C ARG A 316 3.43 -1.84 -0.88
N LYS A 317 4.01 -2.86 -1.51
CA LYS A 317 3.62 -4.26 -1.29
C LYS A 317 4.79 -5.20 -1.43
N LEU A 318 4.82 -6.20 -0.56
CA LEU A 318 5.75 -7.32 -0.58
C LEU A 318 4.93 -8.62 -0.48
N ILE A 319 5.21 -9.58 -1.33
CA ILE A 319 4.51 -10.88 -1.35
C ILE A 319 5.49 -12.03 -1.54
N GLU A 320 5.15 -13.22 -1.02
CA GLU A 320 5.81 -14.46 -1.40
C GLU A 320 5.34 -14.90 -2.79
N THR A 321 6.27 -15.28 -3.66
CA THR A 321 5.97 -15.80 -4.99
C THR A 321 5.83 -17.32 -4.96
N ARG A 322 5.16 -17.92 -5.96
CA ARG A 322 4.92 -19.36 -6.03
C ARG A 322 6.20 -20.21 -6.05
N ASP A 323 7.29 -19.66 -6.57
CA ASP A 323 8.61 -20.30 -6.64
C ASP A 323 9.42 -20.10 -5.34
N GLY A 324 8.80 -19.59 -4.28
CA GLY A 324 9.43 -19.41 -2.97
C GLY A 324 10.35 -18.21 -2.87
N GLY A 325 10.38 -17.32 -3.89
CA GLY A 325 11.02 -16.02 -3.81
C GLY A 325 10.06 -14.95 -3.30
N TYR A 326 10.46 -13.68 -3.38
CA TYR A 326 9.67 -12.55 -2.93
C TYR A 326 9.59 -11.48 -4.00
N LEU A 327 8.44 -10.83 -4.12
CA LEU A 327 8.22 -9.72 -5.04
C LEU A 327 7.94 -8.46 -4.25
N MET A 328 8.77 -7.45 -4.44
CA MET A 328 8.65 -6.10 -3.89
C MET A 328 8.12 -5.18 -4.97
N ALA A 329 7.09 -4.40 -4.68
CA ALA A 329 6.49 -3.46 -5.63
C ALA A 329 6.21 -2.12 -4.95
N GLY A 330 6.56 -1.04 -5.60
CA GLY A 330 6.39 0.31 -5.09
C GLY A 330 6.76 1.37 -6.12
N THR A 331 7.15 2.53 -5.65
CA THR A 331 7.56 3.66 -6.47
C THR A 331 9.02 4.03 -6.22
N SER A 332 9.68 4.56 -7.23
CA SER A 332 11.06 5.06 -7.16
C SER A 332 11.18 6.31 -8.02
N ASN A 333 11.85 7.33 -7.50
CA ASN A 333 12.16 8.55 -8.25
C ASN A 333 13.66 8.70 -8.53
N ALA A 334 14.39 7.58 -8.70
CA ALA A 334 15.82 7.56 -8.99
C ALA A 334 16.21 8.64 -10.02
N GLN A 335 17.18 9.46 -9.68
CA GLN A 335 17.68 10.50 -10.59
C GLN A 335 18.58 9.85 -11.65
N SER A 336 18.04 9.64 -12.85
CA SER A 336 18.81 9.04 -13.97
C SER A 336 19.86 9.96 -14.59
N ALA A 337 19.96 11.21 -14.14
CA ALA A 337 20.80 12.21 -14.78
C ALA A 337 22.32 12.03 -14.54
N SER A 338 22.76 11.46 -13.42
CA SER A 338 24.19 11.37 -13.12
C SER A 338 24.91 10.24 -13.87
N GLY A 339 24.24 9.13 -14.12
CA GLY A 339 24.86 7.98 -14.81
C GLY A 339 25.14 8.24 -16.30
N THR A 340 24.28 8.96 -16.98
CA THR A 340 24.45 9.29 -18.41
C THR A 340 25.41 10.47 -18.61
N LEU A 341 25.31 11.50 -17.76
CA LEU A 341 26.23 12.64 -17.78
C LEU A 341 27.63 12.24 -17.35
N ASN A 342 27.81 11.39 -16.34
CA ASN A 342 29.12 10.87 -15.96
C ASN A 342 29.72 9.92 -17.02
N LYS A 343 28.91 9.13 -17.74
CA LYS A 343 29.38 8.34 -18.90
C LYS A 343 29.74 9.23 -20.09
N LEU A 344 28.98 10.32 -20.31
CA LEU A 344 29.33 11.33 -21.31
C LEU A 344 30.59 12.12 -20.90
N ALA A 345 30.66 12.56 -19.64
CA ALA A 345 31.84 13.25 -19.10
C ALA A 345 33.11 12.39 -19.19
N LYS A 346 33.07 11.11 -18.82
CA LYS A 346 34.19 10.16 -19.01
C LYS A 346 34.53 9.88 -20.47
N LYS A 347 33.57 9.94 -21.40
CA LYS A 347 33.85 9.87 -22.83
C LYS A 347 34.44 11.16 -23.38
N LEU A 348 34.15 12.30 -22.79
CA LEU A 348 34.65 13.61 -23.19
C LEU A 348 36.04 13.93 -22.58
N ASP A 349 36.38 13.29 -21.44
CA ASP A 349 37.68 13.48 -20.76
C ASP A 349 38.89 12.90 -21.54
N ASN A 350 38.62 12.14 -22.58
CA ASN A 350 39.65 11.56 -23.47
C ASN A 350 39.92 12.38 -24.73
N GLY A 351 39.72 13.70 -24.76
CA GLY A 351 40.17 14.48 -25.90
C GLY A 351 39.56 15.83 -26.20
N VAL A 352 38.86 16.48 -25.29
CA VAL A 352 38.30 17.82 -25.56
C VAL A 352 38.97 18.87 -24.67
N PRO A 353 39.44 20.03 -25.25
CA PRO A 353 40.04 21.11 -24.48
C PRO A 353 39.08 21.70 -23.43
N ASN A 354 39.59 21.98 -22.22
CA ASN A 354 38.87 22.42 -21.04
C ASN A 354 37.93 23.63 -21.27
N GLU A 355 38.21 24.47 -22.23
CA GLU A 355 37.43 25.67 -22.58
C GLU A 355 36.09 25.36 -23.25
N GLN A 356 35.98 24.26 -24.01
CA GLN A 356 34.74 23.82 -24.62
C GLN A 356 33.83 23.11 -23.64
N LEU A 357 34.40 22.48 -22.61
CA LEU A 357 33.64 21.83 -21.55
C LEU A 357 32.96 22.86 -20.64
N GLN A 358 33.66 23.95 -20.29
CA GLN A 358 33.09 25.05 -19.49
C GLN A 358 31.95 25.77 -20.22
N ASN A 359 32.09 25.97 -21.53
CA ASN A 359 31.04 26.60 -22.33
C ASN A 359 29.80 25.71 -22.48
N ALA A 360 29.94 24.41 -22.57
CA ALA A 360 28.82 23.45 -22.60
C ALA A 360 28.11 23.36 -21.24
N THR A 361 28.86 23.37 -20.13
CA THR A 361 28.32 23.32 -18.77
C THR A 361 27.58 24.62 -18.42
N ASN A 362 28.12 25.77 -18.83
CA ASN A 362 27.44 27.06 -18.68
C ASN A 362 26.17 27.15 -19.54
N GLY A 363 26.17 26.58 -20.75
CA GLY A 363 24.99 26.50 -21.61
C GLY A 363 23.85 25.66 -20.99
N VAL A 364 24.18 24.52 -20.39
CA VAL A 364 23.21 23.64 -19.72
C VAL A 364 22.68 24.31 -18.43
N ASN A 365 23.54 24.93 -17.62
CA ASN A 365 23.12 25.62 -16.42
C ASN A 365 22.21 26.83 -16.73
N ASN A 366 22.49 27.58 -17.80
CA ASN A 366 21.62 28.66 -18.23
C ASN A 366 20.26 28.12 -18.74
N ALA A 367 20.25 27.06 -19.52
CA ALA A 367 19.00 26.43 -19.99
C ALA A 367 18.13 25.88 -18.83
N VAL A 368 18.77 25.28 -17.82
CA VAL A 368 18.06 24.81 -16.60
C VAL A 368 17.52 25.98 -15.78
N THR A 369 18.28 27.07 -15.69
CA THR A 369 17.82 28.30 -15.01
C THR A 369 16.67 28.96 -15.76
N ASP A 370 16.72 29.02 -17.08
CA ASP A 370 15.65 29.58 -17.92
C ASP A 370 14.38 28.71 -17.82
N MET A 371 14.49 27.37 -17.89
CA MET A 371 13.36 26.47 -17.68
C MET A 371 12.74 26.60 -16.27
N SER A 372 13.56 26.77 -15.24
CA SER A 372 13.08 26.98 -13.87
C SER A 372 12.33 28.31 -13.73
N ASN A 373 12.81 29.36 -14.39
CA ASN A 373 12.15 30.67 -14.43
C ASN A 373 10.84 30.62 -15.21
N ASP A 374 10.78 29.89 -16.32
CA ASP A 374 9.55 29.71 -17.11
C ASP A 374 8.47 28.93 -16.34
N ILE A 375 8.87 27.88 -15.61
CA ILE A 375 7.95 27.10 -14.75
C ILE A 375 7.42 27.99 -13.60
N ASN A 376 8.28 28.78 -12.95
CA ASN A 376 7.88 29.67 -11.88
C ASN A 376 6.97 30.79 -12.39
N THR A 377 7.19 31.31 -13.59
CA THR A 377 6.36 32.31 -14.23
C THR A 377 4.99 31.74 -14.59
N ALA A 378 4.94 30.57 -15.21
CA ALA A 378 3.69 29.90 -15.55
C ALA A 378 2.85 29.53 -14.32
N ALA A 379 3.49 29.08 -13.24
CA ALA A 379 2.82 28.78 -11.96
C ALA A 379 2.25 30.06 -11.31
N LYS A 380 2.99 31.17 -11.38
CA LYS A 380 2.56 32.46 -10.86
C LYS A 380 1.39 33.03 -11.65
N ASP A 381 1.41 32.90 -12.97
CA ASP A 381 0.32 33.36 -13.86
C ASP A 381 -0.94 32.50 -13.65
N GLN A 382 -0.83 31.19 -13.45
CA GLN A 382 -1.98 30.34 -13.10
C GLN A 382 -2.57 30.69 -11.72
N LEU A 383 -1.72 31.01 -10.74
CA LEU A 383 -2.17 31.43 -9.42
C LEU A 383 -2.89 32.79 -9.46
N THR A 384 -2.34 33.75 -10.22
CA THR A 384 -2.92 35.07 -10.41
C THR A 384 -4.28 35.00 -11.12
N ASN A 385 -4.37 34.22 -12.21
CA ASN A 385 -5.62 34.01 -12.95
C ASN A 385 -6.69 33.29 -12.11
N SER A 386 -6.27 32.38 -11.22
CA SER A 386 -7.18 31.69 -10.30
C SER A 386 -7.67 32.64 -9.20
N THR A 387 -6.81 33.51 -8.70
CA THR A 387 -7.14 34.50 -7.68
C THR A 387 -8.06 35.59 -8.25
N GLU A 388 -7.86 36.05 -9.49
CA GLU A 388 -8.75 36.99 -10.18
C GLU A 388 -10.14 36.40 -10.40
N LYS A 389 -10.24 35.14 -10.84
CA LYS A 389 -11.52 34.41 -11.00
C LYS A 389 -12.26 34.23 -9.67
N ILE A 390 -11.54 33.95 -8.59
CA ILE A 390 -12.11 33.87 -7.23
C ILE A 390 -12.62 35.27 -6.79
N ASN A 391 -11.85 36.31 -7.01
CA ASN A 391 -12.26 37.67 -6.65
C ASN A 391 -13.43 38.16 -7.51
N GLU A 392 -13.51 37.77 -8.78
CA GLU A 392 -14.64 38.09 -9.66
C GLU A 392 -15.91 37.33 -9.24
N ALA A 393 -15.78 36.08 -8.75
CA ALA A 393 -16.87 35.30 -8.19
C ALA A 393 -17.35 35.84 -6.83
N LEU A 394 -16.45 36.34 -6.00
CA LEU A 394 -16.75 36.94 -4.70
C LEU A 394 -17.26 38.40 -4.80
N GLY A 395 -16.96 39.10 -5.91
CA GLY A 395 -17.38 40.52 -6.13
C GLY A 395 -18.84 40.70 -6.51
N LYS A 396 -19.65 39.65 -6.61
CA LYS A 396 -21.08 39.72 -6.97
C LYS A 396 -22.06 39.63 -5.80
N GLU A 397 -21.59 39.46 -4.56
CA GLU A 397 -22.45 39.58 -3.38
C GLU A 397 -21.88 40.55 -2.37
N THR A 398 -22.39 41.79 -2.44
CA THR A 398 -22.20 42.77 -1.38
C THR A 398 -23.24 42.54 -0.29
N ASP A 399 -22.87 41.91 0.81
CA ASP A 399 -23.38 42.31 2.11
C ASP A 399 -22.32 42.20 3.20
N SER A 400 -22.18 43.31 3.89
CA SER A 400 -21.14 43.71 4.81
C SER A 400 -21.34 43.07 6.16
N ARG A 401 -20.85 41.86 6.42
CA ARG A 401 -20.67 41.31 7.80
C ARG A 401 -19.85 40.04 7.93
N PHE A 402 -18.70 39.88 7.32
CA PHE A 402 -17.67 38.94 7.80
C PHE A 402 -16.29 39.34 7.25
N LYS A 403 -15.59 40.18 8.02
CA LYS A 403 -14.14 40.30 7.84
C LYS A 403 -13.48 39.12 8.56
N PHE A 404 -13.14 38.08 7.82
CA PHE A 404 -12.12 37.13 8.26
C PHE A 404 -10.76 37.72 7.87
N GLY A 405 -10.00 38.09 8.87
CA GLY A 405 -8.59 38.43 8.71
C GLY A 405 -7.80 37.15 8.39
N LEU A 406 -7.54 36.92 7.12
CA LEU A 406 -6.53 35.96 6.68
C LEU A 406 -5.16 36.62 6.85
N ASN A 407 -4.55 36.45 8.02
CA ASN A 407 -3.11 36.57 8.16
C ASN A 407 -2.48 35.39 7.42
N SER A 408 -1.99 35.65 6.23
CA SER A 408 -1.15 34.74 5.48
C SER A 408 0.16 34.51 6.23
N PRO A 409 0.55 33.28 6.55
CA PRO A 409 1.96 32.95 6.67
C PRO A 409 2.45 32.63 5.25
N THR A 410 3.07 33.62 4.61
CA THR A 410 4.03 33.39 3.54
C THR A 410 5.22 32.64 4.17
N ALA A 411 5.13 31.33 4.23
CA ALA A 411 6.31 30.52 4.35
C ALA A 411 7.00 30.54 2.99
N ALA A 412 7.91 31.50 2.84
CA ALA A 412 8.90 31.47 1.78
C ALA A 412 9.71 30.18 1.95
N LEU A 413 9.54 29.24 1.01
CA LEU A 413 10.52 28.19 0.76
C LEU A 413 11.80 28.89 0.26
N SER A 414 12.66 29.30 1.19
CA SER A 414 14.01 29.69 0.89
C SER A 414 14.84 28.43 0.66
N LEU A 415 15.13 28.15 -0.59
CA LEU A 415 16.22 27.26 -0.97
C LEU A 415 17.53 27.85 -0.40
N PRO A 416 18.39 27.04 0.25
CA PRO A 416 19.67 27.54 0.72
C PRO A 416 20.54 27.94 -0.47
N SER A 417 20.98 29.19 -0.47
CA SER A 417 21.97 29.72 -1.42
C SER A 417 23.28 28.96 -1.23
N MET A 418 23.76 28.34 -2.30
CA MET A 418 25.13 27.83 -2.34
C MET A 418 26.11 28.99 -2.26
N GLY A 419 26.79 29.08 -1.12
CA GLY A 419 27.89 29.99 -0.91
C GLY A 419 29.08 29.61 -1.77
N SER A 420 29.54 30.54 -2.58
CA SER A 420 30.82 30.47 -3.30
C SER A 420 31.97 30.55 -2.32
N GLY A 421 32.57 29.38 -2.02
CA GLY A 421 33.83 29.30 -1.27
C GLY A 421 34.98 29.06 -2.25
N ASN A 422 35.91 30.01 -2.32
CA ASN A 422 37.17 29.89 -3.04
C ASN A 422 38.02 28.74 -2.48
N PRO A 423 38.72 27.94 -3.30
CA PRO A 423 39.65 26.94 -2.80
C PRO A 423 41.02 27.57 -2.53
N ALA A 424 41.46 27.45 -1.30
CA ALA A 424 42.86 27.73 -0.92
C ALA A 424 43.74 26.52 -1.22
N ASN A 425 44.89 26.77 -1.84
CA ASN A 425 45.98 25.87 -2.16
C ASN A 425 46.48 25.06 -0.93
N GLY A 426 46.76 23.77 -1.16
CA GLY A 426 47.45 22.90 -0.19
C GLY A 426 47.97 21.60 -0.83
N SER A 427 49.20 21.66 -1.25
CA SER A 427 50.31 20.65 -1.42
C SER A 427 50.00 19.14 -1.53
N ASN A 428 50.60 18.58 -2.58
CA ASN A 428 50.91 17.18 -2.93
C ASN A 428 51.35 16.29 -1.80
N SER A 429 50.76 15.09 -1.68
CA SER A 429 51.47 13.87 -1.32
C SER A 429 50.92 12.69 -2.10
N SER A 430 51.81 12.11 -2.92
CA SER A 430 51.63 10.90 -3.70
C SER A 430 51.43 9.68 -2.76
N GLY A 431 50.25 9.08 -2.82
CA GLY A 431 49.98 7.76 -2.28
C GLY A 431 49.13 7.00 -3.26
N GLU A 432 49.65 5.89 -3.79
CA GLU A 432 48.91 4.93 -4.60
C GLU A 432 47.63 4.51 -3.87
N GLN A 433 46.50 5.04 -4.27
CA GLN A 433 45.20 4.54 -3.84
C GLN A 433 44.73 3.53 -4.89
N THR A 434 44.80 2.25 -4.51
CA THR A 434 44.01 1.21 -5.17
C THR A 434 42.55 1.65 -5.19
N GLU A 435 42.05 1.94 -6.38
CA GLU A 435 40.61 2.19 -6.61
C GLU A 435 39.81 0.99 -6.09
N LYS A 436 39.26 1.12 -4.87
CA LYS A 436 38.15 0.29 -4.45
C LYS A 436 36.97 0.64 -5.38
N LYS A 437 36.65 -0.25 -6.31
CA LYS A 437 35.40 -0.22 -7.07
C LYS A 437 34.27 -0.01 -6.08
N ILE A 438 33.68 1.18 -6.10
CA ILE A 438 32.38 1.45 -5.48
C ILE A 438 31.42 0.40 -6.07
N PRO A 439 30.72 -0.41 -5.29
CA PRO A 439 29.72 -1.30 -5.85
C PRO A 439 28.73 -0.42 -6.61
N ALA A 440 28.59 -0.66 -7.88
CA ALA A 440 27.54 -0.07 -8.69
C ALA A 440 26.22 -0.72 -8.26
N SER A 441 25.77 -0.43 -7.07
CA SER A 441 24.56 -0.98 -6.53
C SER A 441 23.48 0.08 -6.52
N ARG A 442 23.03 0.37 -7.70
CA ARG A 442 21.71 0.92 -7.73
C ARG A 442 20.93 -0.04 -8.57
N ASP A 443 20.06 -0.77 -7.90
CA ASP A 443 19.29 -1.87 -8.47
C ASP A 443 18.34 -1.39 -9.56
N LYS A 444 18.02 -0.09 -9.55
CA LYS A 444 17.26 0.56 -10.64
C LYS A 444 18.18 1.27 -11.62
N GLN A 445 18.11 0.87 -12.89
CA GLN A 445 19.00 1.36 -13.95
C GLN A 445 18.41 2.49 -14.81
N ASN A 446 17.09 2.66 -14.84
CA ASN A 446 16.40 3.62 -15.68
C ASN A 446 15.29 4.33 -14.90
N ASN A 447 15.13 5.63 -15.12
CA ASN A 447 13.99 6.42 -14.69
C ASN A 447 13.33 7.08 -15.90
N LEU A 448 12.01 6.94 -16.04
CA LEU A 448 11.24 7.46 -17.17
C LEU A 448 10.46 8.73 -16.81
N GLY A 449 10.41 9.11 -15.54
CA GLY A 449 9.68 10.27 -15.07
C GLY A 449 10.12 10.72 -13.67
N SER A 450 9.29 11.51 -12.99
CA SER A 450 9.54 11.93 -11.60
C SER A 450 9.39 10.78 -10.60
N ASN A 451 8.38 9.91 -10.81
CA ASN A 451 8.15 8.70 -10.02
C ASN A 451 7.78 7.56 -10.96
N ASP A 452 8.53 6.47 -10.92
CA ASP A 452 8.27 5.25 -11.67
C ASP A 452 7.75 4.15 -10.76
N PHE A 453 6.96 3.25 -11.34
CA PHE A 453 6.65 1.98 -10.72
C PHE A 453 7.88 1.07 -10.78
N TRP A 454 8.32 0.55 -9.63
CA TRP A 454 9.50 -0.31 -9.53
C TRP A 454 9.14 -1.64 -8.89
N VAL A 455 9.54 -2.73 -9.57
CA VAL A 455 9.32 -4.10 -9.11
C VAL A 455 10.65 -4.83 -9.01
N VAL A 456 10.90 -5.44 -7.86
CA VAL A 456 12.11 -6.20 -7.57
C VAL A 456 11.73 -7.60 -7.13
N LYS A 457 12.36 -8.60 -7.73
CA LYS A 457 12.22 -10.01 -7.32
C LYS A 457 13.46 -10.46 -6.55
N LEU A 458 13.26 -10.88 -5.32
CA LEU A 458 14.30 -11.48 -4.48
C LEU A 458 14.20 -13.01 -4.53
N LYS A 459 15.35 -13.69 -4.51
CA LYS A 459 15.42 -15.14 -4.32
C LYS A 459 15.80 -15.43 -2.88
N ASP A 460 15.01 -16.25 -2.20
CA ASP A 460 15.37 -16.76 -0.89
C ASP A 460 16.46 -17.84 -1.05
N LYS A 461 17.68 -17.51 -0.63
CA LYS A 461 18.82 -18.42 -0.69
C LYS A 461 18.86 -19.41 0.49
N THR A 462 18.09 -19.14 1.54
CA THR A 462 18.05 -19.97 2.75
C THR A 462 17.10 -21.15 2.62
N LYS A 463 16.13 -21.06 1.71
CA LYS A 463 15.28 -22.20 1.38
C LYS A 463 16.12 -23.21 0.60
N PRO A 464 16.33 -24.44 1.13
CA PRO A 464 16.85 -25.50 0.30
C PRO A 464 15.94 -25.55 -0.94
N LYS A 465 16.54 -25.80 -2.09
CA LYS A 465 15.83 -25.98 -3.37
C LYS A 465 14.92 -27.23 -3.25
N VAL A 466 13.90 -27.16 -2.42
CA VAL A 466 12.77 -28.08 -2.45
C VAL A 466 11.95 -27.66 -3.66
N ILE A 467 12.43 -28.07 -4.82
CA ILE A 467 11.58 -28.19 -5.98
C ILE A 467 10.60 -29.34 -5.63
N LYS A 468 9.65 -29.10 -4.74
CA LYS A 468 8.35 -29.73 -4.86
C LYS A 468 7.71 -28.99 -6.01
N ALA A 469 8.04 -29.47 -7.16
CA ALA A 469 7.38 -29.15 -8.40
C ALA A 469 5.91 -29.53 -8.22
N THR A 470 5.10 -28.59 -7.78
CA THR A 470 3.67 -28.80 -7.64
C THR A 470 3.03 -28.59 -9.01
N ILE A 471 2.28 -29.58 -9.42
CA ILE A 471 1.35 -29.43 -10.54
C ILE A 471 0.02 -29.00 -9.95
N GLU A 472 -0.53 -27.90 -10.48
CA GLU A 472 -1.80 -27.35 -10.03
C GLU A 472 -2.77 -27.23 -11.21
N ALA A 473 -4.06 -27.42 -10.96
CA ALA A 473 -5.12 -27.20 -11.94
C ALA A 473 -5.93 -25.95 -11.55
N ILE A 474 -6.07 -24.98 -12.46
CA ILE A 474 -6.76 -23.71 -12.20
C ILE A 474 -7.66 -23.35 -13.40
N PRO A 475 -8.96 -23.16 -13.22
CA PRO A 475 -9.73 -23.34 -11.97
C PRO A 475 -9.91 -24.83 -11.60
N ASN A 476 -10.03 -25.09 -10.30
CA ASN A 476 -10.41 -26.41 -9.78
C ASN A 476 -11.29 -26.19 -8.53
N PRO A 477 -12.60 -26.42 -8.59
CA PRO A 477 -13.35 -27.11 -9.65
C PRO A 477 -13.36 -26.40 -11.01
N ALA A 478 -13.43 -27.20 -12.07
CA ALA A 478 -13.54 -26.77 -13.46
C ALA A 478 -14.99 -26.88 -13.95
N ILE A 479 -15.45 -25.97 -14.78
CA ILE A 479 -16.77 -26.07 -15.45
C ILE A 479 -16.63 -26.80 -16.79
N THR A 480 -15.85 -26.27 -17.71
CA THR A 480 -15.62 -26.85 -19.04
C THR A 480 -14.15 -27.08 -19.34
N PHE A 481 -13.27 -26.27 -18.77
CA PHE A 481 -11.82 -26.39 -18.96
C PHE A 481 -11.06 -26.00 -17.70
N THR A 482 -9.81 -26.40 -17.63
CA THR A 482 -8.84 -25.98 -16.62
C THR A 482 -7.45 -25.90 -17.24
N ASN A 483 -6.58 -25.09 -16.66
CA ASN A 483 -5.16 -25.08 -17.00
C ASN A 483 -4.38 -25.85 -15.93
N VAL A 484 -3.63 -26.85 -16.35
CA VAL A 484 -2.65 -27.51 -15.49
C VAL A 484 -1.35 -26.72 -15.57
N ILE A 485 -0.92 -26.18 -14.45
CA ILE A 485 0.28 -25.35 -14.34
C ILE A 485 1.40 -26.22 -13.75
N ILE A 486 2.49 -26.34 -14.49
CA ILE A 486 3.67 -27.13 -14.12
C ILE A 486 4.68 -26.18 -13.47
N GLY A 487 4.99 -26.41 -12.19
CA GLY A 487 5.83 -25.54 -11.37
C GLY A 487 7.34 -25.61 -11.65
N TYR A 488 7.78 -26.37 -12.66
CA TYR A 488 9.19 -26.57 -13.00
C TYR A 488 9.46 -26.42 -14.50
N GLU A 489 10.70 -26.19 -14.88
CA GLU A 489 11.15 -26.13 -16.27
C GLU A 489 11.35 -27.56 -16.81
N PHE A 490 10.94 -27.78 -18.05
CA PHE A 490 11.13 -29.02 -18.80
C PHE A 490 11.23 -28.71 -20.31
N GLU A 491 11.80 -29.62 -21.07
CA GLU A 491 11.96 -29.44 -22.52
C GLU A 491 10.77 -30.04 -23.29
N SER A 492 10.34 -31.22 -22.88
CA SER A 492 9.25 -31.94 -23.53
C SER A 492 8.56 -32.88 -22.55
N GLY A 493 7.30 -33.19 -22.82
CA GLY A 493 6.52 -34.11 -21.99
C GLY A 493 5.22 -34.51 -22.65
N THR A 494 4.45 -35.31 -21.92
CA THR A 494 3.13 -35.79 -22.30
C THR A 494 2.14 -35.57 -21.17
N ALA A 495 0.99 -35.00 -21.49
CA ALA A 495 -0.16 -34.91 -20.61
C ALA A 495 -1.18 -36.00 -20.95
N THR A 496 -1.64 -36.73 -19.94
CA THR A 496 -2.64 -37.78 -20.07
C THR A 496 -3.77 -37.53 -19.10
N VAL A 497 -4.99 -37.36 -19.60
CA VAL A 497 -6.21 -37.18 -18.81
C VAL A 497 -6.90 -38.53 -18.66
N VAL A 498 -7.14 -38.95 -17.42
CA VAL A 498 -7.83 -40.21 -17.11
C VAL A 498 -9.05 -39.97 -16.21
N ASP A 499 -10.04 -40.83 -16.34
CA ASP A 499 -11.18 -40.87 -15.41
C ASP A 499 -10.84 -41.69 -14.14
N MET A 500 -11.79 -41.76 -13.20
CA MET A 500 -11.63 -42.52 -11.95
C MET A 500 -11.55 -44.04 -12.16
N ALA A 501 -11.94 -44.56 -13.34
CA ALA A 501 -11.76 -45.95 -13.72
C ALA A 501 -10.40 -46.22 -14.39
N GLY A 502 -9.54 -45.23 -14.51
CA GLY A 502 -8.21 -45.28 -15.12
C GLY A 502 -8.24 -45.29 -16.65
N ARG A 503 -9.39 -45.03 -17.29
CA ARG A 503 -9.49 -44.96 -18.75
C ARG A 503 -8.88 -43.65 -19.24
N THR A 504 -7.99 -43.73 -20.22
CA THR A 504 -7.42 -42.57 -20.89
C THR A 504 -8.47 -41.89 -21.76
N LEU A 505 -8.72 -40.59 -21.48
CA LEU A 505 -9.67 -39.76 -22.18
C LEU A 505 -8.99 -38.87 -23.22
N GLN A 506 -7.82 -38.35 -22.87
CA GLN A 506 -7.01 -37.49 -23.74
C GLN A 506 -5.52 -37.80 -23.50
N GLN A 507 -4.71 -37.64 -24.54
CA GLN A 507 -3.28 -37.68 -24.46
C GLN A 507 -2.66 -36.79 -25.52
N PHE A 508 -1.74 -35.92 -25.13
CA PHE A 508 -1.08 -34.95 -26.05
C PHE A 508 0.31 -34.56 -25.54
N SER A 509 1.16 -34.16 -26.46
CA SER A 509 2.50 -33.68 -26.15
C SER A 509 2.46 -32.27 -25.61
N ILE A 510 3.35 -31.95 -24.68
CA ILE A 510 3.48 -30.65 -24.04
C ILE A 510 4.93 -30.15 -24.11
N THR A 511 5.06 -28.83 -24.34
CA THR A 511 6.34 -28.09 -24.29
C THR A 511 6.18 -26.79 -23.46
N SER A 512 4.96 -26.52 -22.97
CA SER A 512 4.63 -25.34 -22.18
C SER A 512 4.27 -25.72 -20.75
N ARG A 513 4.65 -24.89 -19.81
CA ARG A 513 4.31 -25.04 -18.38
C ARG A 513 2.83 -24.84 -18.07
N THR A 514 2.08 -24.21 -18.97
CA THR A 514 0.62 -24.10 -18.86
C THR A 514 -0.02 -25.03 -19.89
N VAL A 515 -0.73 -26.02 -19.41
CA VAL A 515 -1.32 -27.10 -20.20
C VAL A 515 -2.84 -26.97 -20.14
N PRO A 516 -3.50 -26.49 -21.19
CA PRO A 516 -4.97 -26.40 -21.22
C PRO A 516 -5.59 -27.80 -21.36
N VAL A 517 -6.58 -28.08 -20.52
CA VAL A 517 -7.33 -29.34 -20.51
C VAL A 517 -8.81 -29.03 -20.73
N ASP A 518 -9.32 -29.43 -21.87
CA ASP A 518 -10.74 -29.29 -22.21
C ASP A 518 -11.54 -30.49 -21.68
N LEU A 519 -12.46 -30.22 -20.75
CA LEU A 519 -13.35 -31.21 -20.14
C LEU A 519 -14.80 -31.05 -20.63
N SER A 520 -15.08 -30.17 -21.61
CA SER A 520 -16.44 -29.84 -22.06
C SER A 520 -17.26 -31.06 -22.45
N ARG A 521 -16.63 -32.09 -23.06
CA ARG A 521 -17.27 -33.29 -23.59
C ARG A 521 -17.47 -34.42 -22.57
N TYR A 522 -16.99 -34.25 -21.35
CA TYR A 522 -17.05 -35.28 -20.33
C TYR A 522 -18.07 -34.92 -19.24
N PRO A 523 -18.68 -35.89 -18.55
CA PRO A 523 -19.64 -35.63 -17.49
C PRO A 523 -18.98 -34.94 -16.29
N ASP A 524 -19.81 -34.41 -15.40
CA ASP A 524 -19.32 -33.93 -14.10
C ASP A 524 -18.74 -35.08 -13.30
N GLY A 525 -17.63 -34.84 -12.61
CA GLY A 525 -16.90 -35.88 -11.91
C GLY A 525 -15.46 -35.53 -11.61
N VAL A 526 -14.71 -36.54 -11.24
CA VAL A 526 -13.28 -36.43 -10.88
C VAL A 526 -12.43 -37.01 -12.00
N TYR A 527 -11.41 -36.23 -12.38
CA TYR A 527 -10.42 -36.58 -13.39
C TYR A 527 -9.00 -36.46 -12.80
N ILE A 528 -8.06 -37.20 -13.36
CA ILE A 528 -6.65 -37.08 -13.03
C ILE A 528 -5.89 -36.71 -14.29
N VAL A 529 -5.06 -35.69 -14.23
CA VAL A 529 -4.14 -35.34 -15.29
C VAL A 529 -2.74 -35.77 -14.86
N ASN A 530 -2.19 -36.74 -15.54
CA ASN A 530 -0.81 -37.21 -15.36
C ASN A 530 0.08 -36.46 -16.35
N ILE A 531 1.11 -35.81 -15.82
CA ILE A 531 2.14 -35.10 -16.59
C ILE A 531 3.43 -35.89 -16.48
N LYS A 532 3.93 -36.37 -17.60
CA LYS A 532 5.24 -37.03 -17.70
C LYS A 532 6.15 -36.15 -18.55
N THR A 533 7.22 -35.66 -17.96
CA THR A 533 8.22 -34.83 -18.63
C THR A 533 9.58 -35.55 -18.68
N ASN A 534 10.55 -34.94 -19.36
CA ASN A 534 11.94 -35.40 -19.30
C ASN A 534 12.59 -35.21 -17.93
N VAL A 535 11.94 -34.51 -16.99
CA VAL A 535 12.43 -34.23 -15.63
C VAL A 535 11.79 -35.15 -14.59
N GLN A 536 10.45 -35.25 -14.59
CA GLN A 536 9.70 -36.04 -13.59
C GLN A 536 8.29 -36.38 -14.08
N THR A 537 7.60 -37.22 -13.31
CA THR A 537 6.20 -37.59 -13.53
C THR A 537 5.38 -37.18 -12.33
N ASP A 538 4.29 -36.46 -12.57
CA ASP A 538 3.37 -35.95 -11.55
C ASP A 538 1.92 -36.07 -12.00
N GLY A 539 0.98 -36.00 -11.05
CA GLY A 539 -0.43 -36.00 -11.33
C GLY A 539 -1.21 -34.97 -10.51
N VAL A 540 -2.23 -34.39 -11.10
CA VAL A 540 -3.15 -33.47 -10.44
C VAL A 540 -4.58 -33.96 -10.58
N LYS A 541 -5.33 -33.88 -9.47
CA LYS A 541 -6.76 -34.18 -9.42
C LYS A 541 -7.56 -32.95 -9.84
N ILE A 542 -8.50 -33.14 -10.77
CA ILE A 542 -9.44 -32.11 -11.21
C ILE A 542 -10.85 -32.56 -10.83
N ILE A 543 -11.61 -31.65 -10.25
CA ILE A 543 -13.05 -31.82 -10.01
C ILE A 543 -13.78 -31.03 -11.10
N LYS A 544 -14.60 -31.68 -11.91
CA LYS A 544 -15.51 -31.03 -12.82
C LYS A 544 -16.90 -31.02 -12.22
N GLY A 545 -17.52 -29.86 -12.14
CA GLY A 545 -18.87 -29.69 -11.64
C GLY A 545 -19.31 -28.24 -11.77
N GLY A 546 -20.57 -28.03 -12.17
CA GLY A 546 -21.20 -26.72 -12.10
C GLY A 546 -21.41 -26.34 -10.62
N VAL A 547 -21.21 -25.07 -10.31
CA VAL A 547 -21.68 -24.51 -9.03
C VAL A 547 -23.21 -24.48 -9.12
N ASN A 548 -23.89 -25.36 -8.38
CA ASN A 548 -25.34 -25.24 -8.13
C ASN A 548 -25.59 -24.04 -7.23
#